data_06c66e2d0e068d31f064d8d4356d9415
#
_entry.id   06c66e2d0e068d31f064d8d4356d9415
#
_cell.length_a   1.000
_cell.length_b   1.000
_cell.length_c   1.000
_cell.angle_alpha   90.00
_cell.angle_beta   90.00
_cell.angle_gamma   90.00
#
_symmetry.space_group_name_H-M   'P 1'
#
loop_
_entity.id
_entity.type
_entity.pdbx_description
1 polymer ?
#
loop_
_entity_poly.entity_id
_entity_poly.type
_entity_poly.pdbx_seq_one_letter_code
_entity_poly.pdbx_strand_id
1 'polypeptide(L)'
;GFSAVAGLCPYPLGDDDGIPDQAELAVASRADNDIHHPDTTILALENTHNYTGGIAVPPERFALTAREGRRLGFHVHLDGARIFNAAVRHGVDVRKYADEVDSVQFCLSKGLGAPLGSMLCGSRELIEGAKKWRKRLGGAQRQVGIAAAAGLYALKNNVARLAEDHANAALLVDMLKRGGVEVEERPNMTNMVFFPLKEGQVSDAEFEARCLEKGLLAHMISP
;
A
#
# COMPACT_ATOMS: atom_id res chain seq x y z
N GLY A 1 -6.23 -3.78 -12.79
CA GLY A 1 -7.18 -2.67 -12.65
C GLY A 1 -6.95 -1.55 -13.64
N PHE A 2 -5.73 -0.98 -13.72
CA PHE A 2 -5.47 0.22 -14.53
C PHE A 2 -5.86 0.05 -16.00
N SER A 3 -5.36 -0.97 -16.67
CA SER A 3 -5.63 -1.19 -18.10
C SER A 3 -7.03 -1.70 -18.34
N ALA A 4 -7.45 -2.77 -17.64
CA ALA A 4 -8.70 -3.46 -17.91
C ALA A 4 -9.96 -2.66 -17.52
N VAL A 5 -9.89 -1.79 -16.50
CA VAL A 5 -11.05 -1.04 -15.98
C VAL A 5 -10.98 0.43 -16.35
N ALA A 6 -9.82 1.04 -16.21
CA ALA A 6 -9.65 2.47 -16.44
C ALA A 6 -9.11 2.82 -17.84
N GLY A 7 -8.66 1.83 -18.64
CA GLY A 7 -8.07 2.06 -19.96
C GLY A 7 -6.73 2.81 -19.91
N LEU A 8 -6.05 2.80 -18.75
CA LEU A 8 -4.77 3.46 -18.56
C LEU A 8 -3.62 2.56 -18.98
N CYS A 9 -2.55 3.16 -19.49
CA CYS A 9 -1.29 2.47 -19.76
C CYS A 9 -0.33 2.72 -18.58
N PRO A 10 -0.09 1.74 -17.70
CA PRO A 10 0.83 1.91 -16.60
C PRO A 10 2.27 1.90 -17.09
N TYR A 11 3.09 2.78 -16.52
CA TYR A 11 4.54 2.80 -16.68
C TYR A 11 5.15 2.52 -15.30
N PRO A 12 5.58 1.26 -15.02
CA PRO A 12 6.18 0.91 -13.74
C PRO A 12 7.50 1.63 -13.53
N LEU A 13 7.69 2.18 -12.35
CA LEU A 13 8.97 2.70 -11.87
C LEU A 13 9.59 1.64 -10.95
N GLY A 14 10.92 1.48 -11.04
CA GLY A 14 11.64 0.60 -10.15
C GLY A 14 11.93 1.31 -8.85
N ASP A 15 11.84 0.59 -7.73
CA ASP A 15 12.38 1.07 -6.48
C ASP A 15 12.45 -0.03 -5.43
N ASP A 16 13.64 -0.28 -4.91
CA ASP A 16 13.89 -1.23 -3.83
C ASP A 16 13.37 -0.73 -2.47
N ASP A 17 13.13 0.57 -2.33
CA ASP A 17 12.66 1.21 -1.09
C ASP A 17 11.18 1.59 -1.11
N GLY A 18 10.43 1.21 -2.16
CA GLY A 18 9.00 1.43 -2.29
C GLY A 18 8.57 2.83 -2.72
N ILE A 19 9.51 3.65 -3.24
CA ILE A 19 9.21 4.99 -3.77
C ILE A 19 10.25 5.43 -4.78
N PRO A 20 9.85 5.89 -5.98
CA PRO A 20 10.78 6.27 -7.04
C PRO A 20 11.63 7.49 -6.66
N ASP A 21 12.83 7.56 -7.24
CA ASP A 21 13.67 8.72 -7.11
C ASP A 21 13.29 9.83 -8.12
N GLN A 22 13.93 11.00 -7.98
CA GLN A 22 13.62 12.15 -8.82
C GLN A 22 14.07 11.96 -10.29
N ALA A 23 15.12 11.18 -10.53
CA ALA A 23 15.63 10.93 -11.87
C ALA A 23 14.67 10.01 -12.64
N GLU A 24 14.13 8.98 -11.98
CA GLU A 24 13.10 8.11 -12.54
C GLU A 24 11.82 8.89 -12.86
N LEU A 25 11.38 9.79 -11.98
CA LEU A 25 10.22 10.64 -12.24
C LEU A 25 10.45 11.56 -13.43
N ALA A 26 11.63 12.14 -13.57
CA ALA A 26 11.98 12.99 -14.70
C ALA A 26 11.92 12.22 -16.04
N VAL A 27 12.43 10.99 -16.07
CA VAL A 27 12.33 10.12 -17.25
C VAL A 27 10.87 9.76 -17.54
N ALA A 28 10.09 9.42 -16.51
CA ALA A 28 8.70 9.04 -16.65
C ALA A 28 7.79 10.21 -17.09
N SER A 29 8.21 11.45 -16.87
CA SER A 29 7.42 12.63 -17.25
C SER A 29 7.31 12.80 -18.77
N ARG A 30 8.26 12.20 -19.54
CA ARG A 30 8.27 12.26 -21.02
C ARG A 30 8.11 13.68 -21.56
N ALA A 31 8.82 14.60 -20.91
CA ALA A 31 8.76 16.04 -21.22
C ALA A 31 9.31 16.41 -22.61
N ASP A 32 9.81 15.43 -23.37
CA ASP A 32 10.32 15.55 -24.74
C ASP A 32 9.25 15.75 -25.81
N ASN A 33 7.95 15.64 -25.41
CA ASN A 33 6.79 15.71 -26.34
C ASN A 33 6.89 14.74 -27.55
N ASP A 34 7.51 13.58 -27.34
CA ASP A 34 7.57 12.55 -28.39
C ASP A 34 6.17 12.02 -28.70
N ILE A 35 5.72 12.20 -29.94
CA ILE A 35 4.40 11.77 -30.42
C ILE A 35 4.19 10.24 -30.34
N HIS A 36 5.25 9.46 -30.14
CA HIS A 36 5.19 8.00 -30.00
C HIS A 36 4.89 7.55 -28.57
N HIS A 37 4.91 8.45 -27.60
CA HIS A 37 4.63 8.14 -26.21
C HIS A 37 3.33 8.78 -25.73
N PRO A 38 2.51 8.08 -24.94
CA PRO A 38 1.37 8.72 -24.27
C PRO A 38 1.87 9.67 -23.18
N ASP A 39 1.13 10.76 -22.97
CA ASP A 39 1.39 11.68 -21.87
C ASP A 39 1.26 10.99 -20.52
N THR A 40 2.21 11.23 -19.61
CA THR A 40 2.11 10.80 -18.22
C THR A 40 1.36 11.86 -17.43
N THR A 41 0.22 11.50 -16.86
CA THR A 41 -0.67 12.44 -16.19
C THR A 41 -0.88 12.14 -14.69
N ILE A 42 -0.58 10.91 -14.27
CA ILE A 42 -0.81 10.47 -12.89
C ILE A 42 0.45 9.78 -12.36
N LEU A 43 0.87 10.19 -11.17
CA LEU A 43 1.84 9.48 -10.36
C LEU A 43 1.08 8.73 -9.26
N ALA A 44 1.14 7.39 -9.28
CA ALA A 44 0.57 6.55 -8.25
C ALA A 44 1.68 6.07 -7.32
N LEU A 45 1.61 6.47 -6.05
CA LEU A 45 2.51 6.05 -4.98
C LEU A 45 1.80 5.09 -4.05
N GLU A 46 2.52 4.17 -3.41
CA GLU A 46 1.96 3.25 -2.42
C GLU A 46 2.68 3.41 -1.08
N ASN A 47 1.90 3.44 0.04
CA ASN A 47 2.46 3.41 1.40
C ASN A 47 1.47 2.74 2.40
N THR A 48 1.86 1.72 3.17
CA THR A 48 3.17 1.04 3.10
C THR A 48 3.27 0.23 1.80
N HIS A 49 4.47 0.14 1.24
CA HIS A 49 4.68 -0.51 -0.05
C HIS A 49 4.66 -2.04 0.09
N ASN A 50 3.74 -2.70 -0.62
CA ASN A 50 3.45 -4.13 -0.43
C ASN A 50 4.59 -5.02 -0.92
N TYR A 51 5.07 -4.80 -2.13
CA TYR A 51 6.10 -5.66 -2.75
C TYR A 51 7.46 -5.60 -2.06
N THR A 52 7.77 -4.51 -1.36
CA THR A 52 8.99 -4.38 -0.57
C THR A 52 8.87 -4.94 0.86
N GLY A 53 7.80 -5.68 1.17
CA GLY A 53 7.60 -6.27 2.49
C GLY A 53 6.93 -5.34 3.50
N GLY A 54 6.09 -4.43 3.04
CA GLY A 54 5.34 -3.51 3.91
C GLY A 54 6.20 -2.39 4.49
N ILE A 55 7.21 -1.94 3.75
CA ILE A 55 8.04 -0.80 4.15
C ILE A 55 7.18 0.46 4.25
N ALA A 56 7.33 1.17 5.36
CA ALA A 56 6.77 2.49 5.56
C ALA A 56 7.75 3.55 5.04
N VAL A 57 7.42 4.18 3.92
CA VAL A 57 8.20 5.29 3.38
C VAL A 57 8.17 6.47 4.35
N PRO A 58 9.34 7.04 4.74
CA PRO A 58 9.38 8.19 5.65
C PRO A 58 8.64 9.41 5.10
N PRO A 59 7.95 10.19 5.97
CA PRO A 59 7.14 11.33 5.53
C PRO A 59 7.89 12.34 4.66
N GLU A 60 9.14 12.63 5.01
CA GLU A 60 9.97 13.61 4.32
C GLU A 60 10.31 13.14 2.90
N ARG A 61 10.69 11.87 2.75
CA ARG A 61 10.99 11.27 1.45
C ARG A 61 9.72 11.19 0.58
N PHE A 62 8.61 10.79 1.17
CA PHE A 62 7.31 10.75 0.50
C PHE A 62 6.91 12.15 -0.01
N ALA A 63 7.01 13.16 0.84
CA ALA A 63 6.68 14.54 0.49
C ALA A 63 7.55 15.07 -0.66
N LEU A 64 8.86 14.78 -0.65
CA LEU A 64 9.77 15.18 -1.73
C LEU A 64 9.34 14.58 -3.08
N THR A 65 9.05 13.28 -3.12
CA THR A 65 8.62 12.59 -4.34
C THR A 65 7.25 13.10 -4.82
N ALA A 66 6.29 13.28 -3.91
CA ALA A 66 4.97 13.80 -4.26
C ALA A 66 5.03 15.22 -4.84
N ARG A 67 5.83 16.10 -4.23
CA ARG A 67 6.04 17.49 -4.71
C ARG A 67 6.74 17.52 -6.06
N GLU A 68 7.72 16.65 -6.27
CA GLU A 68 8.40 16.53 -7.56
C GLU A 68 7.41 16.06 -8.64
N GLY A 69 6.57 15.06 -8.35
CA GLY A 69 5.50 14.64 -9.24
C GLY A 69 4.59 15.80 -9.65
N ARG A 70 4.16 16.62 -8.70
CA ARG A 70 3.37 17.84 -9.00
C ARG A 70 4.13 18.86 -9.83
N ARG A 71 5.43 19.06 -9.55
CA ARG A 71 6.29 19.96 -10.34
C ARG A 71 6.38 19.52 -11.80
N LEU A 72 6.35 18.21 -12.04
CA LEU A 72 6.34 17.61 -13.38
C LEU A 72 4.93 17.59 -14.03
N GLY A 73 3.90 18.10 -13.34
CA GLY A 73 2.54 18.21 -13.87
C GLY A 73 1.65 17.00 -13.61
N PHE A 74 2.09 16.04 -12.79
CA PHE A 74 1.28 14.86 -12.45
C PHE A 74 0.22 15.17 -11.41
N HIS A 75 -0.95 14.52 -11.53
CA HIS A 75 -1.84 14.32 -10.41
C HIS A 75 -1.28 13.19 -9.55
N VAL A 76 -1.08 13.47 -8.26
CA VAL A 76 -0.49 12.50 -7.35
C VAL A 76 -1.59 11.75 -6.59
N HIS A 77 -1.63 10.44 -6.79
CA HIS A 77 -2.51 9.52 -6.06
C HIS A 77 -1.72 8.66 -5.09
N LEU A 78 -2.23 8.51 -3.86
CA LEU A 78 -1.67 7.60 -2.87
C LEU A 78 -2.58 6.37 -2.71
N ASP A 79 -2.06 5.20 -3.10
CA ASP A 79 -2.57 3.94 -2.57
C ASP A 79 -2.09 3.80 -1.13
N GLY A 80 -2.91 4.27 -0.23
CA GLY A 80 -2.68 4.22 1.21
C GLY A 80 -3.36 3.02 1.87
N ALA A 81 -3.44 1.87 1.19
CA ALA A 81 -4.14 0.69 1.71
C ALA A 81 -3.74 0.35 3.16
N ARG A 82 -2.51 0.70 3.55
CA ARG A 82 -1.95 0.55 4.91
C ARG A 82 -1.31 1.84 5.43
N ILE A 83 -1.82 3.00 5.04
CA ILE A 83 -1.22 4.29 5.39
C ILE A 83 -1.15 4.54 6.90
N PHE A 84 -2.10 4.01 7.67
CA PHE A 84 -2.06 4.11 9.13
C PHE A 84 -0.90 3.31 9.73
N ASN A 85 -0.47 2.21 9.09
CA ASN A 85 0.76 1.51 9.50
C ASN A 85 1.99 2.42 9.31
N ALA A 86 2.08 3.14 8.18
CA ALA A 86 3.17 4.09 7.96
C ALA A 86 3.14 5.24 8.99
N ALA A 87 1.97 5.81 9.25
CA ALA A 87 1.81 6.88 10.23
C ALA A 87 2.22 6.42 11.64
N VAL A 88 1.80 5.24 12.08
CA VAL A 88 2.16 4.66 13.38
C VAL A 88 3.65 4.33 13.45
N ARG A 89 4.24 3.76 12.38
CA ARG A 89 5.68 3.44 12.31
C ARG A 89 6.55 4.66 12.53
N HIS A 90 6.17 5.80 11.96
CA HIS A 90 6.93 7.04 12.04
C HIS A 90 6.46 8.00 13.16
N GLY A 91 5.42 7.63 13.92
CA GLY A 91 4.90 8.44 15.02
C GLY A 91 4.32 9.79 14.56
N VAL A 92 3.72 9.85 13.37
CA VAL A 92 3.19 11.07 12.77
C VAL A 92 1.68 10.99 12.55
N ASP A 93 1.04 12.15 12.42
CA ASP A 93 -0.34 12.24 11.93
C ASP A 93 -0.39 11.77 10.47
N VAL A 94 -1.38 10.97 10.11
CA VAL A 94 -1.58 10.45 8.74
C VAL A 94 -1.69 11.57 7.69
N ARG A 95 -2.10 12.77 8.08
CA ARG A 95 -2.13 13.95 7.23
C ARG A 95 -0.78 14.38 6.70
N LYS A 96 0.34 13.98 7.35
CA LYS A 96 1.68 14.20 6.80
C LYS A 96 1.91 13.55 5.44
N TYR A 97 1.12 12.54 5.11
CA TYR A 97 1.08 11.91 3.79
C TYR A 97 -0.08 12.45 2.95
N ALA A 98 -1.28 12.51 3.53
CA ALA A 98 -2.48 12.86 2.80
C ALA A 98 -2.48 14.29 2.25
N ASP A 99 -1.86 15.24 2.95
CA ASP A 99 -1.76 16.65 2.52
C ASP A 99 -0.77 16.85 1.35
N GLU A 100 0.06 15.85 1.05
CA GLU A 100 1.02 15.90 -0.05
C GLU A 100 0.48 15.30 -1.38
N VAL A 101 -0.78 14.83 -1.41
CA VAL A 101 -1.35 14.18 -2.59
C VAL A 101 -2.71 14.76 -2.97
N ASP A 102 -3.12 14.58 -4.24
CA ASP A 102 -4.41 15.07 -4.72
C ASP A 102 -5.55 14.11 -4.36
N SER A 103 -5.23 12.85 -4.17
CA SER A 103 -6.16 11.85 -3.69
C SER A 103 -5.45 10.72 -2.95
N VAL A 104 -6.15 10.14 -1.98
CA VAL A 104 -5.68 8.97 -1.24
C VAL A 104 -6.82 7.97 -1.08
N GLN A 105 -6.53 6.70 -1.30
CA GLN A 105 -7.39 5.62 -0.86
C GLN A 105 -6.76 4.90 0.33
N PHE A 106 -7.59 4.35 1.23
CA PHE A 106 -7.11 3.49 2.30
C PHE A 106 -8.12 2.39 2.62
N CYS A 107 -7.60 1.24 3.09
CA CYS A 107 -8.44 0.11 3.45
C CYS A 107 -8.85 0.16 4.92
N LEU A 108 -10.12 -0.15 5.17
CA LEU A 108 -10.65 -0.39 6.52
C LEU A 108 -10.53 -1.87 6.93
N SER A 109 -10.46 -2.78 5.94
CA SER A 109 -10.55 -4.24 6.11
C SER A 109 -9.20 -4.96 6.21
N LYS A 110 -8.12 -4.25 6.54
CA LYS A 110 -6.79 -4.80 6.82
C LYS A 110 -6.50 -4.69 8.33
N GLY A 111 -5.34 -4.21 8.74
CA GLY A 111 -4.96 -4.07 10.15
C GLY A 111 -5.93 -3.25 11.00
N LEU A 112 -6.71 -2.37 10.40
CA LEU A 112 -7.79 -1.65 11.10
C LEU A 112 -8.94 -2.56 11.56
N GLY A 113 -9.11 -3.76 10.94
CA GLY A 113 -10.00 -4.80 11.45
C GLY A 113 -11.50 -4.60 11.16
N ALA A 114 -11.89 -3.68 10.27
CA ALA A 114 -13.27 -3.64 9.80
C ALA A 114 -13.55 -4.82 8.84
N PRO A 115 -14.78 -5.35 8.79
CA PRO A 115 -15.08 -6.55 8.01
C PRO A 115 -14.98 -6.33 6.50
N LEU A 116 -15.12 -5.09 6.03
CA LEU A 116 -15.02 -4.72 4.62
C LEU A 116 -14.85 -3.20 4.49
N GLY A 117 -14.41 -2.77 3.30
CA GLY A 117 -14.47 -1.39 2.88
C GLY A 117 -13.11 -0.74 2.67
N SER A 118 -13.15 0.26 1.80
CA SER A 118 -12.06 1.20 1.56
C SER A 118 -12.65 2.60 1.45
N MET A 119 -11.87 3.59 1.77
CA MET A 119 -12.23 5.00 1.66
C MET A 119 -11.39 5.64 0.55
N LEU A 120 -12.02 6.50 -0.24
CA LEU A 120 -11.34 7.41 -1.16
C LEU A 120 -11.56 8.84 -0.67
N CYS A 121 -10.46 9.57 -0.49
CA CYS A 121 -10.44 10.97 -0.08
C CYS A 121 -9.77 11.80 -1.15
N GLY A 122 -10.21 13.05 -1.28
CA GLY A 122 -9.69 14.02 -2.26
C GLY A 122 -10.58 15.24 -2.33
N SER A 123 -10.41 16.06 -3.37
CA SER A 123 -11.26 17.24 -3.57
C SER A 123 -12.73 16.86 -3.72
N ARG A 124 -13.63 17.81 -3.43
CA ARG A 124 -15.07 17.62 -3.64
C ARG A 124 -15.38 17.21 -5.08
N GLU A 125 -14.75 17.83 -6.04
CA GLU A 125 -14.94 17.56 -7.47
C GLU A 125 -14.56 16.11 -7.83
N LEU A 126 -13.37 15.66 -7.39
CA LEU A 126 -12.93 14.28 -7.57
C LEU A 126 -13.92 13.29 -6.98
N ILE A 127 -14.36 13.53 -5.73
CA ILE A 127 -15.27 12.62 -5.03
C ILE A 127 -16.65 12.59 -5.70
N GLU A 128 -17.18 13.70 -6.18
CA GLU A 128 -18.45 13.70 -6.95
C GLU A 128 -18.33 12.89 -8.25
N GLY A 129 -17.22 12.98 -8.97
CA GLY A 129 -16.92 12.12 -10.12
C GLY A 129 -16.82 10.65 -9.74
N ALA A 130 -16.07 10.34 -8.66
CA ALA A 130 -15.85 8.98 -8.18
C ALA A 130 -17.13 8.26 -7.73
N LYS A 131 -18.15 8.97 -7.24
CA LYS A 131 -19.44 8.37 -6.86
C LYS A 131 -20.12 7.61 -7.99
N LYS A 132 -20.03 8.12 -9.23
CA LYS A 132 -20.57 7.45 -10.42
C LYS A 132 -19.83 6.15 -10.71
N TRP A 133 -18.49 6.17 -10.61
CA TRP A 133 -17.65 4.98 -10.79
C TRP A 133 -17.88 3.96 -9.69
N ARG A 134 -17.98 4.40 -8.43
CA ARG A 134 -18.35 3.53 -7.31
C ARG A 134 -19.65 2.77 -7.60
N LYS A 135 -20.68 3.45 -8.16
CA LYS A 135 -21.93 2.79 -8.52
C LYS A 135 -21.74 1.78 -9.64
N ARG A 136 -21.02 2.15 -10.69
CA ARG A 136 -20.76 1.27 -11.85
C ARG A 136 -20.00 0.00 -11.47
N LEU A 137 -19.05 0.11 -10.55
CA LEU A 137 -18.20 -0.98 -10.06
C LEU A 137 -18.82 -1.79 -8.91
N GLY A 138 -20.10 -1.56 -8.57
CA GLY A 138 -20.80 -2.33 -7.53
C GLY A 138 -20.56 -1.87 -6.09
N GLY A 139 -19.74 -0.83 -5.85
CA GLY A 139 -19.39 -0.36 -4.51
C GLY A 139 -20.44 0.55 -3.84
N ALA A 140 -21.59 0.79 -4.47
CA ALA A 140 -22.65 1.63 -3.91
C ALA A 140 -23.77 0.78 -3.30
N GLN A 141 -23.51 0.20 -2.15
CA GLN A 141 -24.49 -0.59 -1.39
C GLN A 141 -25.52 0.33 -0.72
N ARG A 142 -26.80 -0.12 -0.65
CA ARG A 142 -27.87 0.67 -0.05
C ARG A 142 -27.74 0.76 1.47
N GLN A 143 -27.58 -0.37 2.15
CA GLN A 143 -27.47 -0.47 3.62
C GLN A 143 -26.01 -0.44 4.09
N VAL A 144 -25.19 0.44 3.50
CA VAL A 144 -23.76 0.55 3.82
C VAL A 144 -23.48 1.03 5.25
N GLY A 145 -24.50 1.53 5.95
CA GLY A 145 -24.36 2.02 7.33
C GLY A 145 -23.78 0.99 8.30
N ILE A 146 -24.05 -0.31 8.10
CA ILE A 146 -23.48 -1.40 8.92
C ILE A 146 -21.94 -1.44 8.75
N ALA A 147 -21.48 -1.44 7.49
CA ALA A 147 -20.05 -1.42 7.18
C ALA A 147 -19.39 -0.10 7.63
N ALA A 148 -20.08 1.03 7.43
CA ALA A 148 -19.59 2.34 7.85
C ALA A 148 -19.44 2.46 9.37
N ALA A 149 -20.35 1.88 10.14
CA ALA A 149 -20.26 1.84 11.61
C ALA A 149 -19.03 1.05 12.07
N ALA A 150 -18.77 -0.12 11.46
CA ALA A 150 -17.58 -0.91 11.73
C ALA A 150 -16.30 -0.14 11.35
N GLY A 151 -16.27 0.51 10.20
CA GLY A 151 -15.15 1.35 9.76
C GLY A 151 -14.90 2.55 10.68
N LEU A 152 -15.96 3.19 11.16
CA LEU A 152 -15.87 4.30 12.12
C LEU A 152 -15.31 3.82 13.47
N TYR A 153 -15.74 2.65 13.94
CA TYR A 153 -15.19 2.03 15.15
C TYR A 153 -13.69 1.75 14.97
N ALA A 154 -13.31 1.14 13.84
CA ALA A 154 -11.93 0.80 13.52
C ALA A 154 -11.01 2.03 13.51
N LEU A 155 -11.43 3.11 12.87
CA LEU A 155 -10.67 4.37 12.83
C LEU A 155 -10.51 5.02 14.20
N LYS A 156 -11.52 4.92 15.06
CA LYS A 156 -11.47 5.50 16.41
C LYS A 156 -10.65 4.68 17.42
N ASN A 157 -10.62 3.35 17.26
CA ASN A 157 -10.12 2.48 18.32
C ASN A 157 -8.90 1.65 17.92
N ASN A 158 -8.69 1.38 16.61
CA ASN A 158 -7.70 0.40 16.18
C ASN A 158 -6.43 0.99 15.57
N VAL A 159 -6.38 2.29 15.27
CA VAL A 159 -5.17 2.90 14.67
C VAL A 159 -3.95 2.71 15.56
N ALA A 160 -4.05 3.07 16.85
CA ALA A 160 -2.94 2.92 17.77
C ALA A 160 -2.50 1.47 17.97
N ARG A 161 -3.44 0.51 17.88
CA ARG A 161 -3.17 -0.94 17.98
C ARG A 161 -2.24 -1.47 16.87
N LEU A 162 -2.12 -0.79 15.75
CA LEU A 162 -1.21 -1.22 14.69
C LEU A 162 0.25 -1.33 15.17
N ALA A 163 0.62 -0.63 16.23
CA ALA A 163 1.91 -0.80 16.87
C ALA A 163 2.13 -2.22 17.43
N GLU A 164 1.06 -2.89 17.88
CA GLU A 164 1.12 -4.28 18.33
C GLU A 164 1.42 -5.23 17.16
N ASP A 165 0.81 -4.98 15.99
CA ASP A 165 1.06 -5.76 14.77
C ASP A 165 2.54 -5.62 14.34
N HIS A 166 3.10 -4.41 14.45
CA HIS A 166 4.52 -4.18 14.15
C HIS A 166 5.44 -4.92 15.15
N ALA A 167 5.10 -4.89 16.43
CA ALA A 167 5.85 -5.61 17.45
C ALA A 167 5.79 -7.13 17.24
N ASN A 168 4.62 -7.65 16.89
CA ASN A 168 4.42 -9.07 16.59
C ASN A 168 5.20 -9.49 15.33
N ALA A 169 5.23 -8.66 14.28
CA ALA A 169 6.02 -8.92 13.09
C ALA A 169 7.52 -8.96 13.43
N ALA A 170 8.03 -8.02 14.22
CA ALA A 170 9.42 -8.00 14.66
C ALA A 170 9.77 -9.24 15.50
N LEU A 171 8.89 -9.65 16.41
CA LEU A 171 9.05 -10.89 17.19
C LEU A 171 9.11 -12.13 16.28
N LEU A 172 8.23 -12.19 15.27
CA LEU A 172 8.23 -13.28 14.30
C LEU A 172 9.57 -13.35 13.52
N VAL A 173 10.09 -12.20 13.07
CA VAL A 173 11.41 -12.13 12.41
C VAL A 173 12.50 -12.70 13.31
N ASP A 174 12.56 -12.27 14.57
CA ASP A 174 13.55 -12.78 15.54
C ASP A 174 13.41 -14.30 15.75
N MET A 175 12.19 -14.81 15.88
CA MET A 175 11.96 -16.25 16.04
C MET A 175 12.35 -17.05 14.78
N LEU A 176 12.05 -16.58 13.60
CA LEU A 176 12.43 -17.20 12.32
C LEU A 176 13.95 -17.28 12.19
N LYS A 177 14.65 -16.19 12.50
CA LYS A 177 16.14 -16.13 12.48
C LYS A 177 16.77 -17.10 13.47
N ARG A 178 16.24 -17.18 14.69
CA ARG A 178 16.68 -18.17 15.69
C ARG A 178 16.43 -19.61 15.22
N GLY A 179 15.39 -19.83 14.43
CA GLY A 179 15.09 -21.10 13.76
C GLY A 179 15.95 -21.39 12.53
N GLY A 180 16.89 -20.52 12.16
CA GLY A 180 17.76 -20.68 11.00
C GLY A 180 17.12 -20.29 9.66
N VAL A 181 15.98 -19.60 9.69
CA VAL A 181 15.34 -19.05 8.49
C VAL A 181 16.02 -17.72 8.15
N GLU A 182 16.40 -17.55 6.89
CA GLU A 182 16.88 -16.29 6.37
C GLU A 182 15.70 -15.33 6.18
N VAL A 183 15.72 -14.22 6.89
CA VAL A 183 14.73 -13.14 6.74
C VAL A 183 15.47 -11.87 6.38
N GLU A 184 15.12 -11.27 5.26
CA GLU A 184 15.65 -9.97 4.89
C GLU A 184 15.02 -8.88 5.75
N GLU A 185 15.81 -8.27 6.61
CA GLU A 185 15.38 -7.10 7.38
C GLU A 185 15.70 -5.84 6.58
N ARG A 186 14.65 -5.01 6.44
CA ARG A 186 14.76 -3.69 5.81
C ARG A 186 14.39 -2.60 6.80
N PRO A 187 14.94 -1.40 6.68
CA PRO A 187 14.51 -0.27 7.47
C PRO A 187 13.00 -0.03 7.31
N ASN A 188 12.34 0.42 8.38
CA ASN A 188 10.92 0.78 8.36
C ASN A 188 9.92 -0.34 8.01
N MET A 189 10.28 -1.60 8.22
CA MET A 189 9.32 -2.71 8.18
C MET A 189 8.17 -2.48 9.16
N THR A 190 6.98 -2.95 8.79
CA THR A 190 5.78 -2.80 9.61
C THR A 190 5.19 -4.14 10.02
N ASN A 191 4.08 -4.55 9.44
CA ASN A 191 3.29 -5.72 9.83
C ASN A 191 3.38 -6.89 8.84
N MET A 192 4.38 -6.89 7.97
CA MET A 192 4.60 -7.95 6.99
C MET A 192 5.99 -8.55 7.18
N VAL A 193 6.08 -9.87 7.05
CA VAL A 193 7.35 -10.61 7.15
C VAL A 193 7.47 -11.49 5.92
N PHE A 194 8.44 -11.21 5.07
CA PHE A 194 8.74 -11.99 3.89
C PHE A 194 10.03 -12.76 4.11
N PHE A 195 10.05 -14.00 3.69
CA PHE A 195 11.25 -14.83 3.71
C PHE A 195 11.21 -15.84 2.56
N PRO A 196 12.35 -16.13 1.92
CA PRO A 196 12.44 -17.11 0.86
C PRO A 196 12.39 -18.54 1.44
N LEU A 197 11.81 -19.47 0.71
CA LEU A 197 12.07 -20.90 0.91
C LEU A 197 13.36 -21.27 0.18
N LYS A 198 14.16 -22.14 0.79
CA LYS A 198 15.38 -22.65 0.13
C LYS A 198 14.96 -23.59 -1.02
N GLU A 199 15.58 -23.40 -2.18
CA GLU A 199 15.37 -24.25 -3.34
C GLU A 199 15.56 -25.75 -2.99
N GLY A 200 14.61 -26.59 -3.43
CA GLY A 200 14.70 -28.03 -3.28
C GLY A 200 14.30 -28.59 -1.90
N GLN A 201 13.89 -27.76 -0.94
CA GLN A 201 13.45 -28.26 0.38
C GLN A 201 12.01 -28.75 0.39
N VAL A 202 11.08 -27.93 -0.06
CA VAL A 202 9.63 -28.21 -0.13
C VAL A 202 8.99 -27.39 -1.24
N SER A 203 7.91 -27.87 -1.84
CA SER A 203 7.09 -27.04 -2.71
C SER A 203 6.24 -26.06 -1.90
N ASP A 204 5.79 -24.98 -2.54
CA ASP A 204 4.93 -23.96 -1.93
C ASP A 204 3.68 -24.59 -1.29
N ALA A 205 2.99 -25.47 -2.02
CA ALA A 205 1.80 -26.17 -1.53
C ALA A 205 2.10 -27.08 -0.32
N GLU A 206 3.26 -27.75 -0.32
CA GLU A 206 3.66 -28.58 0.80
C GLU A 206 4.03 -27.74 2.02
N PHE A 207 4.69 -26.59 1.83
CA PHE A 207 4.98 -25.65 2.91
C PHE A 207 3.72 -25.13 3.56
N GLU A 208 2.73 -24.65 2.77
CA GLU A 208 1.45 -24.17 3.28
C GLU A 208 0.70 -25.27 4.04
N ALA A 209 0.66 -26.51 3.50
CA ALA A 209 0.01 -27.64 4.17
C ALA A 209 0.65 -27.95 5.52
N ARG A 210 1.99 -28.01 5.59
CA ARG A 210 2.73 -28.26 6.84
C ARG A 210 2.54 -27.14 7.88
N CYS A 211 2.47 -25.89 7.42
CA CYS A 211 2.15 -24.75 8.29
C CYS A 211 0.74 -24.89 8.86
N LEU A 212 -0.24 -25.23 8.03
CA LEU A 212 -1.63 -25.42 8.45
C LEU A 212 -1.78 -26.56 9.46
N GLU A 213 -1.08 -27.69 9.29
CA GLU A 213 -1.04 -28.79 10.26
C GLU A 213 -0.51 -28.34 11.63
N LYS A 214 0.32 -27.32 11.68
CA LYS A 214 0.84 -26.71 12.91
C LYS A 214 0.00 -25.54 13.43
N GLY A 215 -1.16 -25.27 12.79
CA GLY A 215 -2.04 -24.15 13.16
C GLY A 215 -1.54 -22.78 12.69
N LEU A 216 -0.60 -22.74 11.76
CA LEU A 216 -0.06 -21.51 11.19
C LEU A 216 -0.62 -21.32 9.77
N LEU A 217 -1.22 -20.15 9.51
CA LEU A 217 -1.62 -19.74 8.17
C LEU A 217 -0.48 -18.94 7.54
N ALA A 218 0.19 -19.55 6.57
CA ALA A 218 1.19 -18.89 5.72
C ALA A 218 0.65 -18.80 4.31
N HIS A 219 1.09 -17.83 3.54
CA HIS A 219 0.69 -17.65 2.14
C HIS A 219 1.92 -17.46 1.27
N MET A 220 2.00 -18.25 0.21
CA MET A 220 3.05 -18.13 -0.78
C MET A 220 2.73 -16.99 -1.75
N ILE A 221 3.71 -16.12 -1.98
CA ILE A 221 3.62 -15.04 -2.95
C ILE A 221 4.46 -15.49 -4.14
N SER A 222 3.80 -15.82 -5.26
CA SER A 222 4.52 -16.04 -6.51
C SER A 222 5.04 -14.70 -7.04
N PRO A 223 6.24 -14.66 -7.59
CA PRO A 223 6.82 -13.48 -8.20
C PRO A 223 6.03 -12.97 -9.41
#